data_ee4d91879ad48c599a9f15e45af0c1d6
#
_entry.id   ee4d91879ad48c599a9f15e45af0c1d6
#
_cell.length_a   1.000
_cell.length_b   1.000
_cell.length_c   1.000
_cell.angle_alpha   90.00
_cell.angle_beta   90.00
_cell.angle_gamma   90.00
#
_symmetry.space_group_name_H-M   'P 1'
#
loop_
_entity.id
_entity.type
_entity.pdbx_description
1 polymer ?
#
loop_
_entity_poly.entity_id
_entity_poly.type
_entity_poly.pdbx_seq_one_letter_code
_entity_poly.pdbx_strand_id
1 'polypeptide(L)'
;MGLLDEFGSDRVFNTPLCEQGIAGFAIGYASMGRTAIAEIQFADYIFPAFDQIVNEAAKFRYRSGNQWNCGGLTIRAPCGAVGHGGLYHSQSPEAYFCHTPGLRVVMPSRKCVVSL
;
A
#
# COMPACT_ATOMS: atom_id res chain seq x y z
N MET A 1 8.36 -13.29 -8.33
CA MET A 1 7.84 -13.97 -9.53
C MET A 1 7.27 -15.30 -9.10
N GLY A 2 6.26 -15.83 -9.83
CA GLY A 2 5.68 -17.14 -9.54
C GLY A 2 4.44 -17.14 -8.64
N LEU A 3 4.11 -16.03 -7.96
CA LEU A 3 2.93 -15.99 -7.08
C LEU A 3 1.61 -16.25 -7.85
N LEU A 4 1.50 -15.71 -9.07
CA LEU A 4 0.32 -15.95 -9.91
C LEU A 4 0.18 -17.43 -10.29
N ASP A 5 1.30 -18.08 -10.61
CA ASP A 5 1.31 -19.49 -10.97
C ASP A 5 1.00 -20.40 -9.79
N GLU A 6 1.44 -19.97 -8.59
CA GLU A 6 1.25 -20.73 -7.34
C GLU A 6 -0.16 -20.55 -6.75
N PHE A 7 -0.70 -19.33 -6.76
CA PHE A 7 -1.94 -18.99 -6.03
C PHE A 7 -3.14 -18.67 -6.93
N GLY A 8 -2.94 -18.59 -8.25
CA GLY A 8 -4.00 -18.34 -9.21
C GLY A 8 -4.46 -16.88 -9.30
N SER A 9 -5.18 -16.57 -10.37
CA SER A 9 -5.66 -15.22 -10.70
C SER A 9 -6.71 -14.66 -9.74
N ASP A 10 -7.38 -15.51 -9.00
CA ASP A 10 -8.36 -15.08 -7.98
C ASP A 10 -7.69 -14.44 -6.76
N ARG A 11 -6.41 -14.69 -6.58
CA ARG A 11 -5.64 -14.18 -5.45
C ARG A 11 -4.51 -13.23 -5.87
N VAL A 12 -3.96 -13.42 -7.04
CA VAL A 12 -2.83 -12.62 -7.54
C VAL A 12 -3.13 -12.17 -8.95
N PHE A 13 -3.25 -10.89 -9.16
CA PHE A 13 -3.57 -10.33 -10.47
C PHE A 13 -2.94 -8.95 -10.67
N ASN A 14 -2.73 -8.61 -11.92
CA ASN A 14 -2.31 -7.26 -12.31
C ASN A 14 -3.53 -6.38 -12.55
N THR A 15 -3.33 -5.10 -12.37
CA THR A 15 -4.31 -4.05 -12.68
C THR A 15 -3.72 -3.09 -13.72
N PRO A 16 -4.52 -2.24 -14.35
CA PRO A 16 -4.00 -1.05 -15.00
C PRO A 16 -3.13 -0.23 -14.03
N LEU A 17 -2.12 0.46 -14.55
CA LEU A 17 -1.24 1.34 -13.75
C LEU A 17 -1.97 2.61 -13.36
N CYS A 18 -2.85 2.48 -12.40
CA CYS A 18 -3.62 3.57 -11.80
C CYS A 18 -3.56 3.42 -10.28
N GLU A 19 -2.59 4.05 -9.64
CA GLU A 19 -2.32 3.88 -8.21
C GLU A 19 -3.49 4.31 -7.34
N GLN A 20 -4.22 5.34 -7.74
CA GLN A 20 -5.45 5.76 -7.09
C GLN A 20 -6.49 4.62 -7.09
N GLY A 21 -6.71 4.00 -8.24
CA GLY A 21 -7.64 2.87 -8.37
C GLY A 21 -7.17 1.64 -7.61
N ILE A 22 -5.88 1.33 -7.66
CA ILE A 22 -5.28 0.21 -6.91
C ILE A 22 -5.53 0.37 -5.41
N ALA A 23 -5.22 1.55 -4.86
CA ALA A 23 -5.41 1.83 -3.44
C ALA A 23 -6.91 1.81 -3.07
N GLY A 24 -7.76 2.46 -3.85
CA GLY A 24 -9.21 2.49 -3.61
C GLY A 24 -9.84 1.10 -3.61
N PHE A 25 -9.49 0.26 -4.59
CA PHE A 25 -9.94 -1.13 -4.64
C PHE A 25 -9.48 -1.92 -3.41
N ALA A 26 -8.20 -1.82 -3.05
CA ALA A 26 -7.65 -2.54 -1.91
C ALA A 26 -8.26 -2.10 -0.57
N ILE A 27 -8.56 -0.81 -0.40
CA ILE A 27 -9.27 -0.28 0.77
C ILE A 27 -10.67 -0.91 0.87
N GLY A 28 -11.42 -0.88 -0.24
CA GLY A 28 -12.76 -1.47 -0.28
C GLY A 28 -12.73 -2.97 0.00
N TYR A 29 -11.79 -3.69 -0.56
CA TYR A 29 -11.62 -5.13 -0.33
C TYR A 29 -11.26 -5.44 1.13
N ALA A 30 -10.35 -4.68 1.72
CA ALA A 30 -9.97 -4.83 3.12
C ALA A 30 -11.11 -4.47 4.07
N SER A 31 -11.93 -3.47 3.73
CA SER A 31 -13.07 -3.06 4.55
C SER A 31 -14.17 -4.13 4.64
N MET A 32 -14.19 -5.06 3.70
CA MET A 32 -15.06 -6.25 3.75
C MET A 32 -14.49 -7.40 4.62
N GLY A 33 -13.46 -7.13 5.42
CA GLY A 33 -12.85 -8.11 6.30
C GLY A 33 -11.86 -9.05 5.60
N ARG A 34 -11.35 -8.67 4.43
CA ARG A 34 -10.37 -9.44 3.66
C ARG A 34 -8.96 -8.90 3.86
N THR A 35 -7.95 -9.72 3.63
CA THR A 35 -6.56 -9.28 3.57
C THR A 35 -6.24 -8.85 2.15
N ALA A 36 -5.75 -7.62 1.99
CA ALA A 36 -5.34 -7.06 0.72
C ALA A 36 -3.90 -6.59 0.76
N ILE A 37 -3.12 -6.93 -0.26
CA ILE A 37 -1.78 -6.40 -0.49
C ILE A 37 -1.81 -5.64 -1.81
N ALA A 38 -1.71 -4.32 -1.75
CA ALA A 38 -1.61 -3.46 -2.91
C ALA A 38 -0.14 -3.18 -3.20
N GLU A 39 0.34 -3.61 -4.36
CA GLU A 39 1.70 -3.37 -4.82
C GLU A 39 1.72 -2.10 -5.66
N ILE A 40 2.49 -1.11 -5.23
CA ILE A 40 2.84 0.07 -6.03
C ILE A 40 4.24 -0.18 -6.58
N GLN A 41 4.40 -0.19 -7.90
CA GLN A 41 5.62 -0.61 -8.57
C GLN A 41 6.86 0.23 -8.19
N PHE A 42 6.65 1.53 -7.97
CA PHE A 42 7.66 2.47 -7.46
C PHE A 42 7.02 3.38 -6.43
N ALA A 43 7.68 3.63 -5.32
CA ALA A 43 7.19 4.56 -4.30
C ALA A 43 7.02 5.99 -4.83
N ASP A 44 7.76 6.36 -5.86
CA ASP A 44 7.63 7.64 -6.57
C ASP A 44 6.24 7.86 -7.17
N TYR A 45 5.54 6.79 -7.51
CA TYR A 45 4.20 6.82 -8.12
C TYR A 45 3.07 6.56 -7.13
N ILE A 46 3.37 6.58 -5.83
CA ILE A 46 2.33 6.45 -4.78
C ILE A 46 1.48 7.73 -4.65
N PHE A 47 1.98 8.88 -5.07
CA PHE A 47 1.33 10.17 -4.87
C PHE A 47 -0.07 10.28 -5.49
N PRO A 48 -0.39 9.71 -6.67
CA PRO A 48 -1.78 9.68 -7.15
C PRO A 48 -2.76 8.99 -6.20
N ALA A 49 -2.27 8.07 -5.37
CA ALA A 49 -3.05 7.37 -4.35
C ALA A 49 -2.99 8.03 -2.96
N PHE A 50 -2.32 9.16 -2.84
CA PHE A 50 -2.09 9.82 -1.54
C PHE A 50 -3.40 10.12 -0.81
N ASP A 51 -4.37 10.66 -1.51
CA ASP A 51 -5.69 10.96 -0.97
C ASP A 51 -6.39 9.70 -0.44
N GLN A 52 -6.41 8.62 -1.20
CA GLN A 52 -7.02 7.37 -0.78
C GLN A 52 -6.37 6.80 0.47
N ILE A 53 -5.05 6.91 0.60
CA ILE A 53 -4.32 6.41 1.75
C ILE A 53 -4.57 7.28 2.98
N VAL A 54 -4.45 8.60 2.85
CA VAL A 54 -4.50 9.56 3.96
C VAL A 54 -5.93 9.89 4.38
N ASN A 55 -6.83 10.06 3.42
CA ASN A 55 -8.19 10.51 3.69
C ASN A 55 -9.20 9.36 3.75
N GLU A 56 -8.92 8.24 3.14
CA GLU A 56 -9.81 7.08 3.20
C GLU A 56 -9.27 5.99 4.14
N ALA A 57 -8.14 5.37 3.84
CA ALA A 57 -7.62 4.26 4.65
C ALA A 57 -7.36 4.68 6.10
N ALA A 58 -6.61 5.75 6.31
CA ALA A 58 -6.23 6.22 7.66
C ALA A 58 -7.44 6.61 8.50
N LYS A 59 -8.48 7.17 7.89
CA LYS A 59 -9.66 7.70 8.59
C LYS A 59 -10.84 6.72 8.65
N PHE A 60 -10.76 5.59 7.97
CA PHE A 60 -11.90 4.69 7.76
C PHE A 60 -12.55 4.26 9.08
N ARG A 61 -11.74 3.81 10.02
CA ARG A 61 -12.21 3.36 11.33
C ARG A 61 -12.84 4.49 12.14
N TYR A 62 -12.21 5.67 12.17
CA TYR A 62 -12.72 6.82 12.90
C TYR A 62 -14.03 7.31 12.31
N ARG A 63 -14.07 7.51 10.98
CA ARG A 63 -15.25 8.01 10.27
C ARG A 63 -16.46 7.09 10.39
N SER A 64 -16.25 5.79 10.47
CA SER A 64 -17.33 4.81 10.66
C SER A 64 -17.79 4.67 12.12
N GLY A 65 -17.26 5.45 13.07
CA GLY A 65 -17.57 5.26 14.49
C GLY A 65 -17.10 3.90 15.02
N ASN A 66 -15.97 3.40 14.54
CA ASN A 66 -15.39 2.10 14.88
C ASN A 66 -16.23 0.88 14.43
N GLN A 67 -17.20 1.07 13.54
CA GLN A 67 -18.01 -0.04 13.01
C GLN A 67 -17.27 -0.81 11.92
N TRP A 68 -16.44 -0.12 11.17
CA TRP A 68 -15.68 -0.66 10.04
C TRP A 68 -14.21 -0.28 10.13
N ASN A 69 -13.36 -1.09 9.54
CA ASN A 69 -11.95 -0.77 9.39
C ASN A 69 -11.41 -1.42 8.10
N CYS A 70 -10.25 -0.98 7.67
CA CYS A 70 -9.51 -1.62 6.59
C CYS A 70 -8.13 -2.11 7.11
N GLY A 71 -8.09 -2.61 8.34
CA GLY A 71 -6.83 -3.04 8.99
C GLY A 71 -6.12 -4.21 8.32
N GLY A 72 -6.82 -4.97 7.46
CA GLY A 72 -6.22 -6.00 6.62
C GLY A 72 -5.50 -5.49 5.38
N LEU A 73 -5.36 -4.16 5.20
CA LEU A 73 -4.68 -3.55 4.07
C LEU A 73 -3.18 -3.41 4.33
N THR A 74 -2.38 -3.84 3.36
CA THR A 74 -0.95 -3.52 3.25
C THR A 74 -0.68 -2.88 1.90
N ILE A 75 -0.06 -1.72 1.89
CA ILE A 75 0.46 -1.09 0.68
C ILE A 75 1.96 -1.26 0.69
N ARG A 76 2.50 -1.83 -0.36
CA ARG A 76 3.93 -2.11 -0.52
C ARG A 76 4.48 -1.37 -1.72
N ALA A 77 5.60 -0.68 -1.55
CA ALA A 77 6.28 0.01 -2.62
C ALA A 77 7.80 0.00 -2.41
N PRO A 78 8.60 -0.37 -3.41
CA PRO A 78 10.04 -0.20 -3.34
C PRO A 78 10.39 1.28 -3.38
N CYS A 79 11.32 1.72 -2.51
CA CYS A 79 11.74 3.10 -2.40
C CYS A 79 13.27 3.23 -2.34
N GLY A 80 13.75 4.44 -2.55
CA GLY A 80 15.14 4.81 -2.44
C GLY A 80 15.93 4.72 -3.74
N ALA A 81 17.20 5.08 -3.66
CA ALA A 81 18.10 5.20 -4.82
C ALA A 81 18.65 3.83 -5.25
N VAL A 82 17.87 3.09 -6.00
CA VAL A 82 18.29 1.84 -6.63
C VAL A 82 18.56 2.09 -8.11
N GLY A 83 19.80 1.81 -8.56
CA GLY A 83 20.19 1.99 -9.95
C GLY A 83 20.27 3.45 -10.41
N HIS A 84 20.27 4.42 -9.50
CA HIS A 84 20.37 5.85 -9.79
C HIS A 84 19.28 6.33 -10.75
N GLY A 85 18.01 5.96 -10.51
CA GLY A 85 16.86 6.29 -11.36
C GLY A 85 16.47 7.78 -11.38
N GLY A 86 17.20 8.66 -10.71
CA GLY A 86 16.98 10.11 -10.70
C GLY A 86 15.73 10.53 -9.92
N LEU A 87 15.13 11.65 -10.32
CA LEU A 87 14.05 12.31 -9.58
C LEU A 87 12.76 11.47 -9.48
N TYR A 88 12.51 10.59 -10.42
CA TYR A 88 11.24 9.87 -10.53
C TYR A 88 11.33 8.38 -10.15
N HIS A 89 12.52 7.88 -9.76
CA HIS A 89 12.74 6.49 -9.42
C HIS A 89 13.67 6.30 -8.21
N SER A 90 13.86 7.35 -7.40
CA SER A 90 14.79 7.33 -6.27
C SER A 90 14.25 8.04 -5.03
N GLN A 91 12.96 8.33 -4.98
CA GLN A 91 12.37 9.03 -3.86
C GLN A 91 12.11 8.10 -2.67
N SER A 92 12.03 8.70 -1.48
CA SER A 92 11.69 8.06 -0.22
C SER A 92 10.53 8.83 0.41
N PRO A 93 9.27 8.49 0.05
CA PRO A 93 8.11 9.29 0.43
C PRO A 93 7.55 8.94 1.83
N GLU A 94 8.20 8.10 2.61
CA GLU A 94 7.70 7.59 3.89
C GLU A 94 7.31 8.69 4.88
N ALA A 95 8.02 9.83 4.88
CA ALA A 95 7.76 10.92 5.81
C ALA A 95 6.37 11.54 5.64
N TYR A 96 5.83 11.56 4.41
CA TYR A 96 4.48 12.05 4.15
C TYR A 96 3.42 11.19 4.82
N PHE A 97 3.66 9.89 4.91
CA PHE A 97 2.73 8.93 5.52
C PHE A 97 2.95 8.80 7.02
N CYS A 98 4.18 8.93 7.49
CA CYS A 98 4.50 8.95 8.93
C CYS A 98 3.78 10.07 9.68
N HIS A 99 3.51 11.18 9.01
CA HIS A 99 2.78 12.31 9.58
C HIS A 99 1.27 12.04 9.73
N THR A 100 0.75 10.99 9.11
CA THR A 100 -0.70 10.73 9.05
C THR A 100 -1.13 9.81 10.19
N PRO A 101 -1.97 10.26 11.13
CA PRO A 101 -2.54 9.39 12.16
C PRO A 101 -3.36 8.25 11.55
N GLY A 102 -3.23 7.05 12.10
CA GLY A 102 -3.95 5.87 11.63
C GLY A 102 -3.17 4.98 10.66
N LEU A 103 -2.01 5.43 10.19
CA LEU A 103 -1.10 4.63 9.37
C LEU A 103 0.07 4.10 10.19
N ARG A 104 0.53 2.90 9.82
CA ARG A 104 1.81 2.35 10.24
C ARG A 104 2.75 2.34 9.04
N VAL A 105 3.93 2.93 9.18
CA VAL A 105 4.95 2.95 8.14
C VAL A 105 6.12 2.11 8.60
N VAL A 106 6.52 1.13 7.78
CA VAL A 106 7.62 0.21 8.07
C VAL A 106 8.59 0.23 6.91
N MET A 107 9.85 0.41 7.19
CA MET A 107 10.94 0.33 6.22
C MET A 107 11.90 -0.81 6.60
N PRO A 108 11.70 -2.02 6.09
CA PRO A 108 12.57 -3.14 6.39
C PRO A 108 13.98 -2.90 5.83
N SER A 109 14.99 -2.90 6.67
CA SER A 109 16.39 -2.68 6.28
C SER A 109 17.22 -3.94 6.13
N ARG A 110 16.68 -5.10 6.56
CA ARG A 110 17.33 -6.41 6.47
C ARG A 110 16.26 -7.47 6.24
N LYS A 111 16.69 -8.70 5.89
CA LYS A 111 15.84 -9.90 5.92
C LYS A 111 15.48 -10.23 7.40
N CYS A 112 14.67 -9.40 8.02
CA CYS A 112 14.04 -9.75 9.27
C CYS A 112 12.69 -10.39 8.93
N VAL A 113 12.48 -11.60 9.36
CA VAL A 113 11.14 -12.14 9.51
C VAL A 113 10.51 -11.28 10.61
N VAL A 114 9.70 -10.32 10.24
CA VAL A 114 8.85 -9.63 11.21
C VAL A 114 7.72 -10.60 11.48
N SER A 115 7.89 -11.40 12.53
CA SER A 115 6.72 -12.04 13.14
C SER A 115 5.94 -10.94 13.86
N LEU A 116 4.78 -10.61 13.33
CA LEU A 116 3.77 -9.82 14.02
C LEU A 116 3.07 -10.69 15.06
#